data_8f983ddac3bf4d08bdc1034f89e6ae42
#
_entry.id   8f983ddac3bf4d08bdc1034f89e6ae42
#
_cell.length_a   1.000
_cell.length_b   1.000
_cell.length_c   1.000
_cell.angle_alpha   90.00
_cell.angle_beta   90.00
_cell.angle_gamma   90.00
#
_symmetry.space_group_name_H-M   'P 1'
#
loop_
_entity.id
_entity.type
_entity.pdbx_description
1 polymer ?
#
loop_
_entity_poly.entity_id
_entity_poly.type
_entity_poly.pdbx_seq_one_letter_code
_entity_poly.pdbx_strand_id
1 'polypeptide(L)'
;KYGMKFYFGLYDSGKYWDTGDMTWEVEDNKYVIDEVWENYGSKYKSFGGWYISGEISRATKGAIGAFHALGKQCKDISNGLPTFISPWIDGKKAIMGTTKMTKEDAVSVQQHEKEWDEIFDGIHDVVDACAFQDGHIDYDELDAFFSVNKKLADKYGMQCWTNAESFDRDMPIRFLPIKFDKLRMKLEAAKRAGYD
;
A
#
# COMPACT_ATOMS: atom_id res chain seq x y z
N LYS A 1 -1.37 27.24 -6.96
CA LYS A 1 -0.59 27.86 -8.05
C LYS A 1 -0.10 26.85 -9.07
N TYR A 2 0.26 25.63 -8.63
CA TYR A 2 0.84 24.58 -9.49
C TYR A 2 -0.11 23.42 -9.78
N GLY A 3 -1.38 23.47 -9.38
CA GLY A 3 -2.36 22.41 -9.59
C GLY A 3 -2.10 21.12 -8.82
N MET A 4 -1.16 21.14 -7.88
CA MET A 4 -0.80 19.94 -7.10
C MET A 4 -1.93 19.53 -6.16
N LYS A 5 -2.11 18.21 -6.01
CA LYS A 5 -2.97 17.60 -5.01
C LYS A 5 -2.11 16.96 -3.94
N PHE A 6 -2.57 17.07 -2.70
CA PHE A 6 -1.94 16.50 -1.53
C PHE A 6 -2.85 15.43 -0.94
N TYR A 7 -2.30 14.25 -0.71
CA TYR A 7 -2.96 13.17 0.02
C TYR A 7 -2.39 13.13 1.43
N PHE A 8 -3.25 13.23 2.43
CA PHE A 8 -2.81 13.19 3.81
C PHE A 8 -2.63 11.74 4.28
N GLY A 9 -1.42 11.40 4.76
CA GLY A 9 -1.14 10.12 5.40
C GLY A 9 -1.65 10.11 6.83
N LEU A 10 -2.44 9.08 7.17
CA LEU A 10 -2.92 8.87 8.52
C LEU A 10 -1.76 8.57 9.47
N TYR A 11 -2.02 8.65 10.76
CA TYR A 11 -1.04 8.31 11.78
C TYR A 11 -0.72 6.80 11.72
N ASP A 12 0.55 6.47 11.82
CA ASP A 12 1.05 5.11 11.89
C ASP A 12 1.71 4.91 13.26
N SER A 13 1.08 4.12 14.12
CA SER A 13 1.63 3.86 15.46
C SER A 13 2.82 2.90 15.43
N GLY A 14 2.98 2.13 14.36
CA GLY A 14 3.97 1.06 14.25
C GLY A 14 3.71 -0.16 15.13
N LYS A 15 2.67 -0.15 15.96
CA LYS A 15 2.39 -1.27 16.89
C LYS A 15 2.14 -2.59 16.17
N TYR A 16 1.53 -2.55 14.98
CA TYR A 16 1.23 -3.74 14.20
C TYR A 16 2.49 -4.44 13.67
N TRP A 17 3.62 -3.76 13.57
CA TRP A 17 4.90 -4.37 13.24
C TRP A 17 5.39 -5.40 14.27
N ASP A 18 5.05 -5.15 15.54
CA ASP A 18 5.43 -6.05 16.65
C ASP A 18 4.30 -7.03 17.00
N THR A 19 3.05 -6.60 16.89
CA THR A 19 1.88 -7.41 17.28
C THR A 19 1.28 -8.23 16.15
N GLY A 20 1.54 -7.85 14.88
CA GLY A 20 0.86 -8.41 13.72
C GLY A 20 -0.63 -8.05 13.63
N ASP A 21 -1.10 -7.07 14.40
CA ASP A 21 -2.52 -6.71 14.54
C ASP A 21 -2.74 -5.22 14.30
N MET A 22 -3.52 -4.88 13.28
CA MET A 22 -3.79 -3.51 12.84
C MET A 22 -5.02 -2.87 13.53
N THR A 23 -5.75 -3.59 14.35
CA THR A 23 -6.99 -3.08 14.95
C THR A 23 -6.78 -1.83 15.81
N TRP A 24 -5.60 -1.66 16.40
CA TRP A 24 -5.22 -0.50 17.21
C TRP A 24 -5.19 0.82 16.41
N GLU A 25 -4.88 0.76 15.10
CA GLU A 25 -4.77 1.95 14.26
C GLU A 25 -6.11 2.68 14.09
N VAL A 26 -7.23 1.96 14.21
CA VAL A 26 -8.57 2.54 14.03
C VAL A 26 -8.89 3.58 15.10
N GLU A 27 -8.64 3.26 16.35
CA GLU A 27 -8.97 4.17 17.46
C GLU A 27 -8.07 5.43 17.46
N ASP A 28 -6.78 5.24 17.21
CA ASP A 28 -5.83 6.37 17.14
C ASP A 28 -6.15 7.31 15.97
N ASN A 29 -6.60 6.77 14.83
CA ASN A 29 -6.84 7.56 13.62
C ASN A 29 -8.20 8.25 13.56
N LYS A 30 -9.19 7.82 14.33
CA LYS A 30 -10.50 8.50 14.35
C LYS A 30 -10.36 10.00 14.63
N TYR A 31 -9.61 10.34 15.66
CA TYR A 31 -9.37 11.74 16.03
C TYR A 31 -8.50 12.48 15.01
N VAL A 32 -7.50 11.80 14.44
CA VAL A 32 -6.62 12.39 13.43
C VAL A 32 -7.40 12.77 12.17
N ILE A 33 -8.30 11.91 11.70
CA ILE A 33 -9.13 12.18 10.52
C ILE A 33 -10.02 13.41 10.75
N ASP A 34 -10.70 13.47 11.89
CA ASP A 34 -11.59 14.57 12.23
C ASP A 34 -10.81 15.90 12.35
N GLU A 35 -9.70 15.90 13.10
CA GLU A 35 -8.86 17.08 13.30
C GLU A 35 -8.28 17.60 11.98
N VAL A 36 -7.74 16.72 11.16
CA VAL A 36 -7.14 17.08 9.87
C VAL A 36 -8.18 17.63 8.90
N TRP A 37 -9.37 17.05 8.86
CA TRP A 37 -10.43 17.56 8.01
C TRP A 37 -10.90 18.93 8.47
N GLU A 38 -11.16 19.11 9.76
CA GLU A 38 -11.62 20.38 10.31
C GLU A 38 -10.59 21.50 10.11
N ASN A 39 -9.32 21.22 10.36
CA ASN A 39 -8.28 22.24 10.33
C ASN A 39 -7.70 22.52 8.94
N TYR A 40 -7.69 21.54 8.04
CA TYR A 40 -7.00 21.61 6.75
C TYR A 40 -7.85 21.13 5.58
N GLY A 41 -8.37 19.91 5.62
CA GLY A 41 -9.00 19.27 4.46
C GLY A 41 -10.15 20.07 3.88
N SER A 42 -11.06 20.54 4.73
CA SER A 42 -12.23 21.34 4.34
C SER A 42 -11.88 22.75 3.81
N LYS A 43 -10.67 23.24 4.11
CA LYS A 43 -10.27 24.63 3.83
C LYS A 43 -9.42 24.78 2.56
N TYR A 44 -8.71 23.74 2.16
CA TYR A 44 -7.74 23.84 1.07
C TYR A 44 -8.08 22.96 -0.13
N LYS A 45 -8.33 23.59 -1.27
CA LYS A 45 -8.62 22.89 -2.55
C LYS A 45 -7.50 21.95 -3.03
N SER A 46 -6.28 22.08 -2.48
CA SER A 46 -5.15 21.18 -2.75
C SER A 46 -5.25 19.87 -1.99
N PHE A 47 -6.11 19.77 -0.98
CA PHE A 47 -6.38 18.49 -0.32
C PHE A 47 -7.05 17.56 -1.34
N GLY A 48 -6.37 16.49 -1.71
CA GLY A 48 -6.77 15.61 -2.81
C GLY A 48 -7.36 14.29 -2.37
N GLY A 49 -7.09 13.89 -1.13
CA GLY A 49 -7.53 12.61 -0.61
C GLY A 49 -6.71 12.14 0.59
N TRP A 50 -6.81 10.85 0.90
CA TRP A 50 -6.26 10.25 2.08
C TRP A 50 -5.35 9.08 1.74
N TYR A 51 -4.24 8.96 2.45
CA TYR A 51 -3.41 7.77 2.47
C TYR A 51 -3.60 7.04 3.81
N ILE A 52 -4.17 5.84 3.76
CA ILE A 52 -4.28 4.99 4.94
C ILE A 52 -2.93 4.30 5.11
N SER A 53 -2.10 4.85 5.99
CA SER A 53 -0.65 4.65 6.03
C SER A 53 -0.19 3.30 6.60
N GLY A 54 -1.10 2.42 7.01
CA GLY A 54 -0.72 1.09 7.47
C GLY A 54 0.05 0.30 6.42
N GLU A 55 1.35 0.13 6.64
CA GLU A 55 2.18 -0.75 5.82
C GLU A 55 1.96 -2.19 6.26
N ILE A 56 1.07 -2.90 5.59
CA ILE A 56 0.70 -4.27 5.90
C ILE A 56 1.24 -5.26 4.89
N SER A 57 1.31 -6.52 5.32
CA SER A 57 1.31 -7.66 4.43
C SER A 57 -0.07 -8.33 4.39
N ARG A 58 -0.22 -9.31 3.49
CA ARG A 58 -1.39 -10.16 3.39
C ARG A 58 -1.81 -10.83 4.72
N ALA A 59 -0.86 -11.07 5.64
CA ALA A 59 -1.06 -11.80 6.88
C ALA A 59 -1.37 -10.91 8.08
N THR A 60 -1.43 -9.60 7.92
CA THR A 60 -1.69 -8.68 9.04
C THR A 60 -3.12 -8.84 9.53
N LYS A 61 -3.26 -9.25 10.79
CA LYS A 61 -4.55 -9.46 11.43
C LYS A 61 -5.36 -8.16 11.51
N GLY A 62 -6.64 -8.25 11.20
CA GLY A 62 -7.56 -7.11 11.30
C GLY A 62 -7.42 -6.07 10.20
N ALA A 63 -6.55 -6.29 9.19
CA ALA A 63 -6.27 -5.33 8.12
C ALA A 63 -7.52 -4.93 7.34
N ILE A 64 -8.34 -5.89 6.91
CA ILE A 64 -9.59 -5.62 6.17
C ILE A 64 -10.50 -4.72 7.00
N GLY A 65 -10.78 -5.10 8.24
CA GLY A 65 -11.64 -4.31 9.13
C GLY A 65 -11.10 -2.92 9.42
N ALA A 66 -9.79 -2.79 9.63
CA ALA A 66 -9.15 -1.50 9.87
C ALA A 66 -9.18 -0.59 8.63
N PHE A 67 -8.81 -1.09 7.47
CA PHE A 67 -8.88 -0.33 6.22
C PHE A 67 -10.30 0.08 5.87
N HIS A 68 -11.27 -0.83 6.05
CA HIS A 68 -12.67 -0.50 5.82
C HIS A 68 -13.17 0.58 6.77
N ALA A 69 -12.89 0.48 8.06
CA ALA A 69 -13.31 1.48 9.05
C ALA A 69 -12.69 2.85 8.80
N LEU A 70 -11.37 2.91 8.56
CA LEU A 70 -10.65 4.16 8.28
C LEU A 70 -11.02 4.75 6.93
N GLY A 71 -11.11 3.94 5.88
CA GLY A 71 -11.51 4.38 4.54
C GLY A 71 -12.92 4.95 4.54
N LYS A 72 -13.85 4.27 5.23
CA LYS A 72 -15.22 4.75 5.40
C LYS A 72 -15.28 6.11 6.10
N GLN A 73 -14.58 6.28 7.22
CA GLN A 73 -14.56 7.56 7.93
C GLN A 73 -13.95 8.68 7.06
N CYS A 74 -12.84 8.41 6.37
CA CYS A 74 -12.22 9.35 5.45
C CYS A 74 -13.20 9.80 4.36
N LYS A 75 -13.92 8.86 3.73
CA LYS A 75 -14.92 9.18 2.70
C LYS A 75 -16.13 9.93 3.26
N ASP A 76 -16.66 9.48 4.38
CA ASP A 76 -17.84 10.11 5.01
C ASP A 76 -17.57 11.58 5.35
N ILE A 77 -16.44 11.89 5.99
CA ILE A 77 -16.12 13.26 6.41
C ILE A 77 -15.75 14.17 5.24
N SER A 78 -15.17 13.63 4.19
CA SER A 78 -14.63 14.39 3.04
C SER A 78 -15.53 14.38 1.81
N ASN A 79 -16.76 13.90 1.93
CA ASN A 79 -17.71 13.78 0.82
C ASN A 79 -17.16 12.96 -0.35
N GLY A 80 -16.53 11.82 -0.02
CA GLY A 80 -16.06 10.84 -0.99
C GLY A 80 -14.70 11.15 -1.64
N LEU A 81 -13.83 11.94 -1.01
CA LEU A 81 -12.48 12.12 -1.52
C LEU A 81 -11.73 10.78 -1.60
N PRO A 82 -10.84 10.61 -2.58
CA PRO A 82 -10.13 9.35 -2.80
C PRO A 82 -9.29 8.92 -1.61
N THR A 83 -9.21 7.60 -1.43
CA THR A 83 -8.35 6.94 -0.44
C THR A 83 -7.41 5.96 -1.14
N PHE A 84 -6.21 5.78 -0.60
CA PHE A 84 -5.32 4.73 -1.09
C PHE A 84 -4.52 4.06 0.04
N ILE A 85 -4.04 2.85 -0.26
CA ILE A 85 -3.17 2.05 0.61
C ILE A 85 -1.85 1.73 -0.11
N SER A 86 -0.79 1.41 0.65
CA SER A 86 0.51 1.03 0.09
C SER A 86 1.11 -0.18 0.83
N PRO A 87 0.53 -1.37 0.67
CA PRO A 87 1.03 -2.59 1.28
C PRO A 87 2.26 -3.13 0.53
N TRP A 88 3.02 -4.03 1.17
CA TRP A 88 4.10 -4.71 0.49
C TRP A 88 3.69 -6.06 -0.11
N ILE A 89 4.50 -6.53 -1.06
CA ILE A 89 4.38 -7.84 -1.67
C ILE A 89 5.37 -8.79 -1.00
N ASP A 90 4.92 -9.96 -0.55
CA ASP A 90 5.75 -10.97 0.12
C ASP A 90 6.44 -11.90 -0.91
N GLY A 91 7.38 -11.37 -1.68
CA GLY A 91 8.17 -12.12 -2.65
C GLY A 91 9.45 -12.74 -2.08
N LYS A 92 10.28 -13.30 -2.93
CA LYS A 92 11.52 -14.02 -2.55
C LYS A 92 12.52 -13.17 -1.76
N LYS A 93 12.60 -11.87 -2.01
CA LYS A 93 13.50 -10.96 -1.28
C LYS A 93 13.09 -10.71 0.16
N ALA A 94 11.84 -10.95 0.52
CA ALA A 94 11.40 -10.89 1.90
C ALA A 94 12.27 -11.77 2.82
N ILE A 95 12.78 -12.88 2.29
CA ILE A 95 13.58 -13.87 3.04
C ILE A 95 15.07 -13.51 3.09
N MET A 96 15.56 -12.77 2.10
CA MET A 96 17.01 -12.56 1.89
C MET A 96 17.55 -11.34 2.62
N GLY A 97 16.69 -10.51 3.16
CA GLY A 97 17.05 -9.25 3.77
C GLY A 97 17.19 -9.32 5.28
N THR A 98 17.32 -8.17 5.86
CA THR A 98 17.40 -7.93 7.31
C THR A 98 16.01 -7.84 7.96
N THR A 99 14.97 -8.28 7.26
CA THR A 99 13.61 -8.38 7.78
C THR A 99 13.50 -9.57 8.73
N LYS A 100 12.57 -9.53 9.66
CA LYS A 100 12.24 -10.67 10.54
C LYS A 100 11.43 -11.77 9.82
N MET A 101 11.29 -11.67 8.49
CA MET A 101 10.49 -12.59 7.68
C MET A 101 11.21 -13.91 7.45
N THR A 102 10.46 -14.98 7.44
CA THR A 102 10.94 -16.36 7.24
C THR A 102 10.66 -16.85 5.82
N LYS A 103 11.12 -18.03 5.47
CA LYS A 103 10.83 -18.63 4.15
C LYS A 103 9.34 -18.84 3.91
N GLU A 104 8.59 -19.08 4.96
CA GLU A 104 7.15 -19.30 4.93
C GLU A 104 6.38 -18.02 4.64
N ASP A 105 7.00 -16.87 4.84
CA ASP A 105 6.39 -15.57 4.55
C ASP A 105 6.42 -15.22 3.05
N ALA A 106 7.40 -15.73 2.31
CA ALA A 106 7.45 -15.58 0.86
C ALA A 106 6.42 -16.50 0.20
N VAL A 107 5.53 -15.90 -0.59
CA VAL A 107 4.42 -16.62 -1.21
C VAL A 107 4.56 -16.74 -2.71
N SER A 108 3.90 -17.77 -3.26
CA SER A 108 3.72 -17.86 -4.71
C SER A 108 2.77 -16.77 -5.21
N VAL A 109 2.88 -16.44 -6.50
CA VAL A 109 1.96 -15.51 -7.16
C VAL A 109 0.49 -15.92 -7.00
N GLN A 110 0.20 -17.24 -7.05
CA GLN A 110 -1.15 -17.78 -6.87
C GLN A 110 -1.67 -17.59 -5.44
N GLN A 111 -0.80 -17.76 -4.44
CA GLN A 111 -1.18 -17.50 -3.06
C GLN A 111 -1.43 -16.01 -2.82
N HIS A 112 -0.57 -15.15 -3.35
CA HIS A 112 -0.75 -13.70 -3.31
C HIS A 112 -2.07 -13.30 -3.96
N GLU A 113 -2.38 -13.82 -5.17
CA GLU A 113 -3.64 -13.55 -5.86
C GLU A 113 -4.85 -13.90 -4.99
N LYS A 114 -4.85 -15.12 -4.40
CA LYS A 114 -5.96 -15.58 -3.58
C LYS A 114 -6.20 -14.69 -2.35
N GLU A 115 -5.12 -14.33 -1.65
CA GLU A 115 -5.21 -13.58 -0.39
C GLU A 115 -5.56 -12.11 -0.63
N TRP A 116 -5.00 -11.50 -1.66
CA TRP A 116 -5.34 -10.13 -2.03
C TRP A 116 -6.70 -10.01 -2.71
N ASP A 117 -7.20 -11.07 -3.32
CA ASP A 117 -8.60 -11.13 -3.78
C ASP A 117 -9.58 -10.97 -2.62
N GLU A 118 -9.34 -11.68 -1.51
CA GLU A 118 -10.13 -11.56 -0.27
C GLU A 118 -10.01 -10.16 0.37
N ILE A 119 -8.78 -9.60 0.41
CA ILE A 119 -8.57 -8.27 0.97
C ILE A 119 -9.29 -7.22 0.14
N PHE A 120 -9.15 -7.23 -1.17
CA PHE A 120 -9.79 -6.25 -2.04
C PHE A 120 -11.31 -6.37 -2.02
N ASP A 121 -11.86 -7.58 -1.97
CA ASP A 121 -13.30 -7.79 -1.79
C ASP A 121 -13.84 -7.07 -0.55
N GLY A 122 -13.07 -7.06 0.53
CA GLY A 122 -13.46 -6.45 1.81
C GLY A 122 -13.23 -4.95 1.92
N ILE A 123 -12.55 -4.29 0.95
CA ILE A 123 -12.17 -2.86 1.08
C ILE A 123 -12.45 -2.00 -0.15
N HIS A 124 -12.79 -2.57 -1.30
CA HIS A 124 -12.90 -1.84 -2.57
C HIS A 124 -13.97 -0.74 -2.60
N ASP A 125 -14.94 -0.80 -1.72
CA ASP A 125 -15.98 0.23 -1.57
C ASP A 125 -15.48 1.49 -0.84
N VAL A 126 -14.37 1.37 -0.12
CA VAL A 126 -13.78 2.45 0.70
C VAL A 126 -12.33 2.77 0.36
N VAL A 127 -11.68 1.99 -0.50
CA VAL A 127 -10.31 2.22 -0.99
C VAL A 127 -10.32 2.31 -2.52
N ASP A 128 -9.87 3.44 -3.05
CA ASP A 128 -9.92 3.70 -4.50
C ASP A 128 -8.66 3.28 -5.24
N ALA A 129 -7.51 3.19 -4.54
CA ALA A 129 -6.25 2.83 -5.17
C ALA A 129 -5.35 2.00 -4.24
N CYS A 130 -4.56 1.12 -4.84
CA CYS A 130 -3.54 0.36 -4.14
C CYS A 130 -2.18 0.55 -4.82
N ALA A 131 -1.18 1.04 -4.06
CA ALA A 131 0.19 1.27 -4.49
C ALA A 131 1.12 0.24 -3.86
N PHE A 132 1.21 -0.95 -4.42
CA PHE A 132 2.06 -2.01 -3.86
C PHE A 132 3.54 -1.61 -3.82
N GLN A 133 4.19 -1.84 -2.67
CA GLN A 133 5.64 -1.71 -2.49
C GLN A 133 6.34 -2.95 -3.05
N ASP A 134 7.35 -2.74 -3.88
CA ASP A 134 8.05 -3.80 -4.62
C ASP A 134 9.40 -4.23 -4.01
N GLY A 135 9.72 -3.76 -2.82
CA GLY A 135 11.03 -4.01 -2.20
C GLY A 135 11.33 -5.45 -1.83
N HIS A 136 10.32 -6.28 -1.67
CA HIS A 136 10.45 -7.68 -1.26
C HIS A 136 10.28 -8.68 -2.41
N ILE A 137 10.12 -8.23 -3.65
CA ILE A 137 10.09 -9.11 -4.83
C ILE A 137 11.39 -9.03 -5.61
N ASP A 138 11.80 -10.14 -6.21
CA ASP A 138 12.98 -10.16 -7.06
C ASP A 138 12.62 -9.69 -8.49
N TYR A 139 13.64 -9.29 -9.27
CA TYR A 139 13.42 -8.74 -10.61
C TYR A 139 12.78 -9.74 -11.58
N ASP A 140 12.99 -11.05 -11.37
CA ASP A 140 12.36 -12.12 -12.14
C ASP A 140 10.89 -12.38 -11.76
N GLU A 141 10.43 -11.82 -10.63
CA GLU A 141 9.06 -11.95 -10.14
C GLU A 141 8.17 -10.76 -10.53
N LEU A 142 8.76 -9.61 -10.91
CA LEU A 142 8.04 -8.35 -11.12
C LEU A 142 6.83 -8.49 -12.05
N ASP A 143 7.02 -9.04 -13.26
CA ASP A 143 5.94 -9.13 -14.24
C ASP A 143 4.77 -10.00 -13.75
N ALA A 144 5.05 -11.07 -13.03
CA ALA A 144 4.03 -11.98 -12.52
C ALA A 144 3.19 -11.34 -11.42
N PHE A 145 3.82 -10.76 -10.39
CA PHE A 145 3.10 -10.09 -9.31
C PHE A 145 2.35 -8.85 -9.80
N PHE A 146 2.98 -8.04 -10.64
CA PHE A 146 2.35 -6.82 -11.15
C PHE A 146 1.14 -7.11 -12.02
N SER A 147 1.20 -8.16 -12.86
CA SER A 147 0.05 -8.60 -13.66
C SER A 147 -1.12 -9.04 -12.78
N VAL A 148 -0.85 -9.75 -11.69
CA VAL A 148 -1.88 -10.16 -10.72
C VAL A 148 -2.45 -8.96 -9.98
N ASN A 149 -1.62 -8.04 -9.51
CA ASN A 149 -2.09 -6.84 -8.83
C ASN A 149 -3.02 -6.01 -9.72
N LYS A 150 -2.64 -5.79 -10.98
CA LYS A 150 -3.48 -5.06 -11.94
C LYS A 150 -4.79 -5.78 -12.22
N LYS A 151 -4.74 -7.10 -12.44
CA LYS A 151 -5.92 -7.94 -12.63
C LYS A 151 -6.91 -7.82 -11.46
N LEU A 152 -6.42 -7.86 -10.23
CA LEU A 152 -7.25 -7.72 -9.03
C LEU A 152 -7.81 -6.31 -8.91
N ALA A 153 -6.98 -5.28 -9.10
CA ALA A 153 -7.46 -3.91 -9.06
C ALA A 153 -8.57 -3.66 -10.09
N ASP A 154 -8.39 -4.13 -11.33
CA ASP A 154 -9.41 -4.03 -12.38
C ASP A 154 -10.71 -4.78 -12.02
N LYS A 155 -10.60 -5.97 -11.41
CA LYS A 155 -11.76 -6.76 -10.96
C LYS A 155 -12.64 -5.97 -9.99
N TYR A 156 -12.02 -5.19 -9.10
CA TYR A 156 -12.71 -4.44 -8.06
C TYR A 156 -12.91 -2.94 -8.38
N GLY A 157 -12.53 -2.49 -9.57
CA GLY A 157 -12.67 -1.10 -10.00
C GLY A 157 -11.74 -0.14 -9.27
N MET A 158 -10.62 -0.63 -8.72
CA MET A 158 -9.60 0.15 -8.05
C MET A 158 -8.50 0.57 -9.03
N GLN A 159 -7.84 1.70 -8.76
CA GLN A 159 -6.60 2.05 -9.45
C GLN A 159 -5.43 1.21 -8.92
N CYS A 160 -4.53 0.83 -9.82
CA CYS A 160 -3.34 0.06 -9.49
C CYS A 160 -2.09 0.92 -9.70
N TRP A 161 -1.47 1.35 -8.62
CA TRP A 161 -0.23 2.11 -8.63
C TRP A 161 0.94 1.24 -8.15
N THR A 162 2.16 1.67 -8.42
CA THR A 162 3.35 1.07 -7.82
C THR A 162 4.07 2.06 -6.91
N ASN A 163 4.48 1.58 -5.76
CA ASN A 163 5.47 2.24 -4.92
C ASN A 163 6.83 1.60 -5.23
N ALA A 164 7.45 2.08 -6.33
CA ALA A 164 8.74 1.56 -6.78
C ALA A 164 9.85 2.03 -5.84
N GLU A 165 10.36 1.11 -5.02
CA GLU A 165 11.45 1.45 -4.09
C GLU A 165 12.70 1.90 -4.86
N SER A 166 13.17 3.09 -4.54
CA SER A 166 14.35 3.71 -5.16
C SER A 166 15.65 3.50 -4.37
N PHE A 167 15.63 2.58 -3.42
CA PHE A 167 16.80 2.18 -2.63
C PHE A 167 17.02 0.66 -2.75
N ASP A 168 18.25 0.22 -2.43
CA ASP A 168 18.65 -1.19 -2.50
C ASP A 168 18.66 -1.80 -1.09
N ARG A 169 17.91 -2.91 -0.91
CA ARG A 169 17.87 -3.66 0.35
C ARG A 169 18.97 -4.73 0.44
N ASP A 170 19.57 -5.10 -0.71
CA ASP A 170 20.52 -6.22 -0.83
C ASP A 170 21.97 -5.80 -0.51
N MET A 171 22.21 -4.53 -0.20
CA MET A 171 23.54 -4.02 0.09
C MET A 171 23.89 -4.14 1.58
N PRO A 172 25.17 -4.31 1.92
CA PRO A 172 25.63 -4.33 3.31
C PRO A 172 25.28 -3.07 4.11
N ILE A 173 25.17 -1.93 3.42
CA ILE A 173 24.66 -0.68 3.97
C ILE A 173 23.23 -0.52 3.47
N ARG A 174 22.28 -0.46 4.39
CA ARG A 174 20.86 -0.38 4.06
C ARG A 174 20.49 0.94 3.39
N PHE A 175 19.52 0.85 2.49
CA PHE A 175 18.86 1.99 1.88
C PHE A 175 19.76 2.89 1.03
N LEU A 176 20.82 2.34 0.43
CA LEU A 176 21.54 3.04 -0.60
C LEU A 176 20.65 3.26 -1.83
N PRO A 177 20.83 4.39 -2.55
CA PRO A 177 20.11 4.60 -3.80
C PRO A 177 20.30 3.43 -4.77
N ILE A 178 19.20 2.95 -5.34
CA ILE A 178 19.21 1.87 -6.34
C ILE A 178 19.90 2.35 -7.61
N LYS A 179 20.58 1.46 -8.34
CA LYS A 179 21.09 1.75 -9.67
C LYS A 179 19.91 2.06 -10.60
N PHE A 180 20.05 3.07 -11.43
CA PHE A 180 18.99 3.52 -12.36
C PHE A 180 18.44 2.38 -13.24
N ASP A 181 19.30 1.49 -13.73
CA ASP A 181 18.85 0.35 -14.56
C ASP A 181 17.90 -0.59 -13.78
N LYS A 182 18.14 -0.80 -12.50
CA LYS A 182 17.25 -1.59 -11.62
C LYS A 182 15.90 -0.87 -11.41
N LEU A 183 15.93 0.45 -11.15
CA LEU A 183 14.69 1.22 -11.03
C LEU A 183 13.92 1.22 -12.35
N ARG A 184 14.62 1.37 -13.48
CA ARG A 184 14.00 1.30 -14.81
C ARG A 184 13.29 -0.04 -15.03
N MET A 185 13.89 -1.18 -14.64
CA MET A 185 13.26 -2.50 -14.75
C MET A 185 11.91 -2.56 -14.01
N LYS A 186 11.85 -2.01 -12.79
CA LYS A 186 10.62 -1.93 -12.00
C LYS A 186 9.54 -1.10 -12.70
N LEU A 187 9.89 0.10 -13.15
CA LEU A 187 8.96 1.00 -13.84
C LEU A 187 8.47 0.43 -15.18
N GLU A 188 9.35 -0.24 -15.93
CA GLU A 188 8.97 -0.90 -17.19
C GLU A 188 8.05 -2.11 -16.93
N ALA A 189 8.25 -2.87 -15.84
CA ALA A 189 7.38 -3.96 -15.46
C ALA A 189 5.98 -3.44 -15.08
N ALA A 190 5.89 -2.37 -14.28
CA ALA A 190 4.62 -1.73 -13.96
C ALA A 190 3.89 -1.23 -15.21
N LYS A 191 4.63 -0.61 -16.13
CA LYS A 191 4.07 -0.17 -17.42
C LYS A 191 3.57 -1.34 -18.27
N ARG A 192 4.32 -2.46 -18.35
CA ARG A 192 3.87 -3.66 -19.10
C ARG A 192 2.60 -4.26 -18.47
N ALA A 193 2.47 -4.25 -17.16
CA ALA A 193 1.28 -4.71 -16.45
C ALA A 193 0.07 -3.77 -16.62
N GLY A 194 0.28 -2.55 -17.13
CA GLY A 194 -0.79 -1.57 -17.35
C GLY A 194 -1.20 -0.81 -16.09
N TYR A 195 -0.27 -0.55 -15.18
CA TYR A 195 -0.53 0.27 -14.00
C TYR A 195 -0.95 1.69 -14.39
N ASP A 196 -1.83 2.30 -13.56
CA ASP A 196 -2.46 3.61 -13.79
C ASP A 196 -1.53 4.82 -13.56
#